data_452be4c838a5c2667ed0c5d53855f657
#
_entry.id   452be4c838a5c2667ed0c5d53855f657
#
_cell.length_a   1.000
_cell.length_b   1.000
_cell.length_c   1.000
_cell.angle_alpha   90.00
_cell.angle_beta   90.00
_cell.angle_gamma   90.00
#
_symmetry.space_group_name_H-M   'P 1'
#
loop_
_entity.id
_entity.type
_entity.pdbx_description
1 polymer ?
#
loop_
_entity_poly.entity_id
_entity_poly.type
_entity_poly.pdbx_seq_one_letter_code
_entity_poly.pdbx_strand_id
1 'polypeptide(L)'
;MPLDRRSFLASLGAGVGAGLAAPALLRAASRAKRYPIAFSTLGCPGWEWPAVLEQADRLGYAAIELRGVKGDMDLPNVPELSGTRLAQSKRELSDRGLVVSDLGASSHMHEKDPAARKKQLDDGRRFIDLAQAMGVKYVRMFGNNIPPGEPREDVFKRVADGFREMADYAKPGGVVVLIESHGDFVHSADLADLLTRVDSDAFALLWDAHHTFAAAGETPAETFAKLGKWVRHTHLKDSLPAPSGKVDDRHYVLTGKGDVPVKDQATVLAKGGYKGYYCYEWEKKWHPDIEEPEVAFPHYARVMGEYLAAAGVRPA
;
A
#
# COMPACT_ATOMS: atom_id res chain seq x y z
N MET A 1 72.46 16.77 31.11
CA MET A 1 72.17 15.94 29.92
C MET A 1 70.98 16.55 29.22
N PRO A 2 71.11 17.05 28.01
CA PRO A 2 70.00 17.70 27.26
C PRO A 2 69.19 16.61 26.57
N LEU A 3 67.87 16.71 26.70
CA LEU A 3 66.90 15.84 26.05
C LEU A 3 66.83 16.14 24.53
N ASP A 4 66.97 15.11 23.73
CA ASP A 4 67.05 15.14 22.29
C ASP A 4 65.71 15.50 21.65
N ARG A 5 65.71 16.50 20.75
CA ARG A 5 64.59 17.05 20.03
C ARG A 5 63.94 16.09 19.01
N ARG A 6 64.45 14.88 18.85
CA ARG A 6 63.93 13.89 17.90
C ARG A 6 62.84 13.01 18.42
N SER A 7 62.62 12.93 19.73
CA SER A 7 61.62 12.08 20.34
C SER A 7 60.23 12.72 20.50
N PHE A 8 60.05 14.03 20.18
CA PHE A 8 58.79 14.73 20.34
C PHE A 8 57.90 14.78 19.11
N LEU A 9 58.42 14.35 17.93
CA LEU A 9 57.67 14.40 16.66
C LEU A 9 57.09 13.05 16.20
N ALA A 10 57.24 11.97 16.99
CA ALA A 10 56.72 10.64 16.63
C ALA A 10 55.36 10.30 17.28
N SER A 11 54.74 11.17 18.07
CA SER A 11 53.48 10.93 18.78
C SER A 11 52.27 11.76 18.32
N LEU A 12 52.34 12.47 17.20
CA LEU A 12 51.25 13.31 16.63
C LEU A 12 50.68 12.78 15.31
N GLY A 13 50.92 11.54 14.94
CA GLY A 13 50.50 10.95 13.66
C GLY A 13 49.39 9.89 13.65
N ALA A 14 48.71 9.63 14.79
CA ALA A 14 47.75 8.51 14.88
C ALA A 14 46.36 8.90 15.44
N GLY A 15 45.89 10.11 15.21
CA GLY A 15 44.67 10.61 15.85
C GLY A 15 43.58 11.21 14.96
N VAL A 16 43.60 11.12 13.62
CA VAL A 16 42.62 11.82 12.75
C VAL A 16 41.85 10.90 11.81
N GLY A 17 41.93 9.57 11.95
CA GLY A 17 41.23 8.62 11.08
C GLY A 17 39.91 8.03 11.59
N ALA A 18 39.52 8.25 12.85
CA ALA A 18 38.37 7.55 13.43
C ALA A 18 37.09 8.40 13.64
N GLY A 19 37.10 9.68 13.24
CA GLY A 19 36.01 10.63 13.59
C GLY A 19 34.84 10.70 12.62
N LEU A 20 34.93 10.21 11.39
CA LEU A 20 33.87 10.41 10.37
C LEU A 20 33.02 9.17 10.07
N ALA A 21 33.39 7.99 10.54
CA ALA A 21 32.58 6.77 10.34
C ALA A 21 31.57 6.52 11.50
N ALA A 22 31.76 7.10 12.67
CA ALA A 22 30.92 6.86 13.84
C ALA A 22 29.45 7.33 13.70
N PRO A 23 29.12 8.45 13.04
CA PRO A 23 27.70 8.87 12.89
C PRO A 23 26.87 7.94 12.01
N ALA A 24 27.48 7.34 10.99
CA ALA A 24 26.76 6.44 10.06
C ALA A 24 26.51 5.06 10.69
N LEU A 25 27.47 4.52 11.42
CA LEU A 25 27.33 3.24 12.11
C LEU A 25 26.38 3.31 13.30
N LEU A 26 26.36 4.44 14.04
CA LEU A 26 25.40 4.67 15.13
C LEU A 26 23.96 4.87 14.61
N ARG A 27 23.77 5.39 13.41
CA ARG A 27 22.46 5.54 12.78
C ARG A 27 21.89 4.21 12.30
N ALA A 28 22.73 3.24 11.92
CA ALA A 28 22.30 1.89 11.54
C ALA A 28 21.92 1.01 12.75
N ALA A 29 22.42 1.32 13.95
CA ALA A 29 22.30 0.47 15.13
C ALA A 29 21.05 0.70 15.99
N SER A 30 20.14 1.62 15.62
CA SER A 30 18.94 1.92 16.44
C SER A 30 17.66 2.21 15.66
N ARG A 31 17.44 1.59 14.51
CA ARG A 31 16.09 1.65 13.94
C ARG A 31 15.16 0.86 14.84
N ALA A 32 14.19 1.54 15.46
CA ALA A 32 13.15 0.87 16.23
C ALA A 32 12.45 -0.15 15.31
N LYS A 33 12.29 -1.37 15.84
CA LYS A 33 11.53 -2.40 15.15
C LYS A 33 10.11 -1.94 14.93
N ARG A 34 9.57 -2.15 13.72
CA ARG A 34 8.24 -1.71 13.31
C ARG A 34 7.32 -2.89 13.06
N TYR A 35 6.04 -2.74 13.39
CA TYR A 35 5.03 -3.64 12.87
C TYR A 35 4.91 -3.47 11.35
N PRO A 36 4.47 -4.49 10.60
CA PRO A 36 4.27 -4.41 9.15
C PRO A 36 2.97 -3.63 8.82
N ILE A 37 2.89 -2.39 9.26
CA ILE A 37 1.77 -1.49 8.99
C ILE A 37 2.14 -0.48 7.92
N ALA A 38 1.16 -0.13 7.09
CA ALA A 38 1.23 0.93 6.11
C ALA A 38 0.03 1.87 6.24
N PHE A 39 0.12 3.05 5.64
CA PHE A 39 -1.05 3.86 5.33
C PHE A 39 -1.05 4.26 3.86
N SER A 40 -2.26 4.43 3.32
CA SER A 40 -2.48 5.02 2.00
C SER A 40 -2.44 6.54 2.07
N THR A 41 -1.74 7.17 1.13
CA THR A 41 -1.74 8.64 1.01
C THR A 41 -3.10 9.21 0.60
N LEU A 42 -4.09 8.37 0.28
CA LEU A 42 -5.50 8.75 0.14
C LEU A 42 -6.02 9.44 1.42
N GLY A 43 -5.53 8.99 2.58
CA GLY A 43 -5.92 9.51 3.88
C GLY A 43 -5.31 10.85 4.26
N CYS A 44 -4.35 11.36 3.50
CA CYS A 44 -3.69 12.65 3.75
C CYS A 44 -3.53 13.48 2.48
N PRO A 45 -4.63 13.80 1.77
CA PRO A 45 -4.58 14.41 0.44
C PRO A 45 -3.93 15.80 0.41
N GLY A 46 -3.86 16.48 1.54
CA GLY A 46 -3.21 17.79 1.65
C GLY A 46 -1.72 17.74 1.97
N TRP A 47 -1.16 16.56 2.27
CA TRP A 47 0.24 16.49 2.70
C TRP A 47 1.20 16.53 1.51
N GLU A 48 2.25 17.34 1.69
CA GLU A 48 3.43 17.36 0.83
C GLU A 48 4.30 16.11 1.08
N TRP A 49 5.10 15.72 0.10
CA TRP A 49 5.99 14.55 0.19
C TRP A 49 6.85 14.50 1.47
N PRO A 50 7.52 15.60 1.91
CA PRO A 50 8.28 15.56 3.15
C PRO A 50 7.43 15.24 4.38
N ALA A 51 6.20 15.78 4.46
CA ALA A 51 5.29 15.52 5.57
C ALA A 51 4.83 14.07 5.60
N VAL A 52 4.52 13.46 4.44
CA VAL A 52 4.19 12.04 4.33
C VAL A 52 5.31 11.17 4.92
N LEU A 53 6.55 11.43 4.54
CA LEU A 53 7.71 10.68 5.02
C LEU A 53 7.97 10.87 6.52
N GLU A 54 7.90 12.11 6.99
CA GLU A 54 8.12 12.45 8.40
C GLU A 54 7.09 11.78 9.31
N GLN A 55 5.81 11.85 8.93
CA GLN A 55 4.75 11.27 9.72
C GLN A 55 4.80 9.72 9.70
N ALA A 56 5.10 9.10 8.55
CA ALA A 56 5.30 7.67 8.47
C ALA A 56 6.42 7.19 9.42
N ASP A 57 7.56 7.88 9.40
CA ASP A 57 8.71 7.57 10.26
C ASP A 57 8.38 7.77 11.74
N ARG A 58 7.86 8.94 12.09
CA ARG A 58 7.52 9.34 13.47
C ARG A 58 6.49 8.42 14.11
N LEU A 59 5.49 7.96 13.33
CA LEU A 59 4.41 7.11 13.82
C LEU A 59 4.73 5.60 13.76
N GLY A 60 5.93 5.23 13.28
CA GLY A 60 6.39 3.84 13.27
C GLY A 60 5.76 2.98 12.16
N TYR A 61 5.27 3.59 11.09
CA TYR A 61 4.87 2.85 9.90
C TYR A 61 6.10 2.24 9.20
N ALA A 62 5.95 1.04 8.68
CA ALA A 62 7.00 0.37 7.92
C ALA A 62 6.92 0.68 6.42
N ALA A 63 5.73 1.02 5.94
CA ALA A 63 5.49 1.28 4.53
C ALA A 63 4.44 2.39 4.30
N ILE A 64 4.41 2.88 3.06
CA ILE A 64 3.44 3.85 2.55
C ILE A 64 2.86 3.29 1.26
N GLU A 65 1.56 3.30 1.12
CA GLU A 65 0.90 3.12 -0.17
C GLU A 65 0.75 4.49 -0.83
N LEU A 66 1.17 4.60 -2.07
CA LEU A 66 1.01 5.83 -2.84
C LEU A 66 -0.28 5.76 -3.67
N ARG A 67 -1.29 6.53 -3.27
CA ARG A 67 -2.53 6.73 -4.03
C ARG A 67 -2.61 8.13 -4.64
N GLY A 68 -1.86 9.05 -4.08
CA GLY A 68 -1.68 10.42 -4.56
C GLY A 68 -0.63 11.15 -3.73
N VAL A 69 -0.10 12.24 -4.23
CA VAL A 69 0.78 13.17 -3.51
C VAL A 69 0.22 14.56 -3.67
N LYS A 70 0.00 15.28 -2.56
CA LYS A 70 -0.61 16.62 -2.57
C LYS A 70 -1.92 16.69 -3.36
N GLY A 71 -2.72 15.62 -3.28
CA GLY A 71 -4.00 15.51 -3.97
C GLY A 71 -3.93 15.12 -5.46
N ASP A 72 -2.74 15.13 -6.07
CA ASP A 72 -2.54 14.64 -7.44
C ASP A 72 -2.43 13.11 -7.43
N MET A 73 -3.35 12.46 -8.15
CA MET A 73 -3.44 11.00 -8.24
C MET A 73 -2.77 10.43 -9.50
N ASP A 74 -2.26 11.26 -10.39
CA ASP A 74 -1.48 10.83 -11.54
C ASP A 74 0.01 10.68 -11.16
N LEU A 75 0.30 9.68 -10.32
CA LEU A 75 1.62 9.45 -9.75
C LEU A 75 2.78 9.49 -10.76
N PRO A 76 2.64 8.97 -12.01
CA PRO A 76 3.69 9.09 -13.03
C PRO A 76 4.07 10.52 -13.40
N ASN A 77 3.20 11.50 -13.16
CA ASN A 77 3.44 12.91 -13.42
C ASN A 77 3.80 13.73 -12.17
N VAL A 78 3.73 13.11 -10.97
CA VAL A 78 4.11 13.78 -9.73
C VAL A 78 5.61 14.12 -9.76
N PRO A 79 6.00 15.38 -9.51
CA PRO A 79 7.40 15.80 -9.59
C PRO A 79 8.35 14.99 -8.73
N GLU A 80 7.94 14.60 -7.53
CA GLU A 80 8.71 13.81 -6.57
C GLU A 80 8.99 12.39 -7.07
N LEU A 81 8.16 11.87 -7.98
CA LEU A 81 8.22 10.51 -8.49
C LEU A 81 8.75 10.43 -9.94
N SER A 82 9.23 11.54 -10.49
CA SER A 82 9.67 11.62 -11.89
C SER A 82 11.07 12.20 -12.06
N GLY A 83 11.67 11.99 -13.21
CA GLY A 83 12.96 12.57 -13.62
C GLY A 83 14.09 12.37 -12.59
N THR A 84 14.90 13.41 -12.39
CA THR A 84 16.03 13.39 -11.44
C THR A 84 15.58 13.36 -9.97
N ARG A 85 14.36 13.82 -9.66
CA ARG A 85 13.79 13.84 -8.31
C ARG A 85 13.46 12.45 -7.80
N LEU A 86 13.10 11.50 -8.69
CA LEU A 86 12.80 10.11 -8.31
C LEU A 86 13.95 9.47 -7.51
N ALA A 87 15.19 9.63 -7.97
CA ALA A 87 16.35 9.06 -7.27
C ALA A 87 16.53 9.66 -5.86
N GLN A 88 16.19 10.91 -5.67
CA GLN A 88 16.20 11.56 -4.36
C GLN A 88 15.09 11.01 -3.47
N SER A 89 13.86 10.87 -3.97
CA SER A 89 12.72 10.31 -3.21
C SER A 89 12.98 8.87 -2.75
N LYS A 90 13.62 8.06 -3.61
CA LYS A 90 14.07 6.70 -3.23
C LYS A 90 15.08 6.72 -2.07
N ARG A 91 16.03 7.66 -2.08
CA ARG A 91 16.97 7.83 -0.96
C ARG A 91 16.26 8.29 0.31
N GLU A 92 15.36 9.27 0.21
CA GLU A 92 14.59 9.79 1.35
C GLU A 92 13.76 8.71 2.04
N LEU A 93 13.17 7.78 1.28
CA LEU A 93 12.49 6.58 1.79
C LEU A 93 13.49 5.65 2.49
N SER A 94 14.58 5.29 1.79
CA SER A 94 15.60 4.38 2.30
C SER A 94 16.26 4.89 3.57
N ASP A 95 16.57 6.18 3.66
CA ASP A 95 17.18 6.81 4.85
C ASP A 95 16.30 6.72 6.10
N ARG A 96 14.97 6.61 5.90
CA ARG A 96 13.98 6.42 6.98
C ARG A 96 13.60 4.95 7.20
N GLY A 97 14.13 4.02 6.37
CA GLY A 97 13.72 2.60 6.38
C GLY A 97 12.25 2.40 6.01
N LEU A 98 11.71 3.31 5.20
CA LEU A 98 10.38 3.20 4.63
C LEU A 98 10.44 2.52 3.26
N VAL A 99 9.40 1.79 2.92
CA VAL A 99 9.18 1.26 1.58
C VAL A 99 7.84 1.74 1.03
N VAL A 100 7.71 1.75 -0.29
CA VAL A 100 6.40 1.90 -0.93
C VAL A 100 5.80 0.51 -1.10
N SER A 101 4.66 0.26 -0.46
CA SER A 101 4.00 -1.05 -0.47
C SER A 101 3.26 -1.34 -1.75
N ASP A 102 2.65 -0.32 -2.35
CA ASP A 102 1.84 -0.40 -3.56
C ASP A 102 1.73 0.97 -4.24
N LEU A 103 1.44 0.99 -5.54
CA LEU A 103 0.99 2.17 -6.28
C LEU A 103 -0.47 1.98 -6.69
N GLY A 104 -1.36 2.82 -6.16
CA GLY A 104 -2.78 2.77 -6.48
C GLY A 104 -3.12 3.50 -7.78
N ALA A 105 -3.23 2.79 -8.91
CA ALA A 105 -3.73 3.35 -10.16
C ALA A 105 -5.26 3.48 -10.16
N SER A 106 -5.78 4.46 -10.91
CA SER A 106 -7.23 4.60 -11.14
C SER A 106 -7.74 3.76 -12.32
N SER A 107 -6.85 3.05 -13.01
CA SER A 107 -7.17 2.23 -14.17
C SER A 107 -8.18 1.13 -13.82
N HIS A 108 -9.16 0.92 -14.71
CA HIS A 108 -10.21 -0.08 -14.53
C HIS A 108 -10.47 -0.86 -15.83
N MET A 109 -10.80 -2.16 -15.70
CA MET A 109 -10.72 -3.09 -16.83
C MET A 109 -12.08 -3.40 -17.48
N HIS A 110 -13.19 -2.84 -16.97
CA HIS A 110 -14.55 -3.16 -17.45
C HIS A 110 -14.94 -2.42 -18.73
N GLU A 111 -14.19 -1.40 -19.17
CA GLU A 111 -14.53 -0.56 -20.31
C GLU A 111 -14.75 -1.36 -21.61
N LYS A 112 -15.89 -1.11 -22.26
CA LYS A 112 -16.27 -1.74 -23.51
C LYS A 112 -15.89 -0.92 -24.74
N ASP A 113 -15.98 0.41 -24.62
CA ASP A 113 -15.55 1.32 -25.68
C ASP A 113 -14.05 1.17 -25.95
N PRO A 114 -13.62 0.93 -27.20
CA PRO A 114 -12.21 0.68 -27.48
C PRO A 114 -11.28 1.83 -27.13
N ALA A 115 -11.73 3.08 -27.26
CA ALA A 115 -10.90 4.25 -26.96
C ALA A 115 -10.76 4.45 -25.44
N ALA A 116 -11.88 4.30 -24.69
CA ALA A 116 -11.87 4.33 -23.23
C ALA A 116 -11.02 3.19 -22.67
N ARG A 117 -11.20 1.96 -23.18
CA ARG A 117 -10.38 0.81 -22.79
C ARG A 117 -8.89 1.04 -23.04
N LYS A 118 -8.53 1.51 -24.23
CA LYS A 118 -7.14 1.83 -24.56
C LYS A 118 -6.54 2.81 -23.56
N LYS A 119 -7.30 3.86 -23.18
CA LYS A 119 -6.86 4.84 -22.18
C LYS A 119 -6.58 4.18 -20.83
N GLN A 120 -7.46 3.30 -20.34
CA GLN A 120 -7.27 2.60 -19.07
C GLN A 120 -6.03 1.69 -19.08
N LEU A 121 -5.81 0.97 -20.19
CA LEU A 121 -4.63 0.13 -20.36
C LEU A 121 -3.34 0.95 -20.43
N ASP A 122 -3.34 2.07 -21.16
CA ASP A 122 -2.18 2.96 -21.26
C ASP A 122 -1.85 3.60 -19.91
N ASP A 123 -2.86 4.05 -19.16
CA ASP A 123 -2.67 4.56 -17.79
C ASP A 123 -2.11 3.48 -16.87
N GLY A 124 -2.62 2.25 -16.95
CA GLY A 124 -2.08 1.11 -16.20
C GLY A 124 -0.60 0.85 -16.49
N ARG A 125 -0.20 0.89 -17.77
CA ARG A 125 1.22 0.72 -18.16
C ARG A 125 2.10 1.82 -17.57
N ARG A 126 1.67 3.08 -17.57
CA ARG A 126 2.43 4.20 -16.97
C ARG A 126 2.69 3.97 -15.48
N PHE A 127 1.71 3.43 -14.74
CA PHE A 127 1.90 3.07 -13.33
C PHE A 127 2.83 1.87 -13.14
N ILE A 128 2.77 0.87 -14.03
CA ILE A 128 3.70 -0.27 -14.02
C ILE A 128 5.13 0.22 -14.29
N ASP A 129 5.33 1.11 -15.26
CA ASP A 129 6.64 1.69 -15.57
C ASP A 129 7.20 2.48 -14.38
N LEU A 130 6.35 3.26 -13.69
CA LEU A 130 6.72 3.96 -12.47
C LEU A 130 7.11 2.96 -11.36
N ALA A 131 6.34 1.89 -11.17
CA ALA A 131 6.63 0.87 -10.17
C ALA A 131 8.00 0.21 -10.43
N GLN A 132 8.32 -0.12 -11.68
CA GLN A 132 9.64 -0.63 -12.06
C GLN A 132 10.75 0.37 -11.74
N ALA A 133 10.59 1.64 -12.11
CA ALA A 133 11.57 2.69 -11.85
C ALA A 133 11.79 2.93 -10.35
N MET A 134 10.74 2.84 -9.55
CA MET A 134 10.81 2.97 -8.10
C MET A 134 11.34 1.71 -7.40
N GLY A 135 11.21 0.54 -8.02
CA GLY A 135 11.43 -0.76 -7.38
C GLY A 135 10.26 -1.19 -6.49
N VAL A 136 9.05 -0.72 -6.79
CA VAL A 136 7.80 -1.11 -6.12
C VAL A 136 7.27 -2.38 -6.76
N LYS A 137 6.84 -3.33 -5.93
CA LYS A 137 6.44 -4.65 -6.41
C LYS A 137 5.01 -4.71 -6.93
N TYR A 138 4.12 -3.86 -6.44
CA TYR A 138 2.70 -3.96 -6.67
C TYR A 138 2.12 -2.71 -7.30
N VAL A 139 1.17 -2.89 -8.22
CA VAL A 139 0.32 -1.83 -8.79
C VAL A 139 -1.12 -2.29 -8.71
N ARG A 140 -1.95 -1.57 -7.96
CA ARG A 140 -3.36 -1.86 -7.84
C ARG A 140 -4.15 -1.19 -8.96
N MET A 141 -5.10 -1.93 -9.53
CA MET A 141 -6.11 -1.50 -10.50
C MET A 141 -7.47 -2.08 -10.13
N PHE A 142 -8.52 -1.70 -10.85
CA PHE A 142 -9.90 -2.09 -10.55
C PHE A 142 -10.51 -2.98 -11.63
N GLY A 143 -11.37 -3.94 -11.20
CA GLY A 143 -12.38 -4.55 -12.07
C GLY A 143 -13.49 -3.53 -12.36
N ASN A 144 -13.89 -2.80 -11.33
CA ASN A 144 -14.85 -1.72 -11.20
C ASN A 144 -16.31 -2.18 -11.31
N ASN A 145 -17.02 -1.90 -12.42
CA ASN A 145 -18.47 -2.10 -12.49
C ASN A 145 -18.88 -3.15 -13.52
N ILE A 146 -20.06 -3.72 -13.31
CA ILE A 146 -20.80 -4.48 -14.31
C ILE A 146 -21.90 -3.57 -14.84
N PRO A 147 -21.76 -2.97 -16.05
CA PRO A 147 -22.71 -2.00 -16.55
C PRO A 147 -24.12 -2.59 -16.67
N PRO A 148 -25.18 -1.82 -16.33
CA PRO A 148 -26.54 -2.29 -16.44
C PRO A 148 -26.86 -2.77 -17.87
N GLY A 149 -27.46 -3.98 -17.97
CA GLY A 149 -27.85 -4.57 -19.26
C GLY A 149 -26.73 -5.30 -20.01
N GLU A 150 -25.48 -5.27 -19.55
CA GLU A 150 -24.44 -6.12 -20.09
C GLU A 150 -24.46 -7.52 -19.44
N PRO A 151 -24.31 -8.61 -20.22
CA PRO A 151 -24.14 -9.95 -19.66
C PRO A 151 -22.90 -9.99 -18.75
N ARG A 152 -23.08 -10.47 -17.52
CA ARG A 152 -22.00 -10.57 -16.52
C ARG A 152 -20.76 -11.29 -17.06
N GLU A 153 -20.97 -12.40 -17.78
CA GLU A 153 -19.88 -13.21 -18.32
C GLU A 153 -19.02 -12.43 -19.34
N ASP A 154 -19.64 -11.59 -20.17
CA ASP A 154 -18.92 -10.75 -21.13
C ASP A 154 -18.04 -9.71 -20.42
N VAL A 155 -18.55 -9.13 -19.32
CA VAL A 155 -17.80 -8.19 -18.49
C VAL A 155 -16.64 -8.91 -17.79
N PHE A 156 -16.88 -10.08 -17.20
CA PHE A 156 -15.85 -10.88 -16.55
C PHE A 156 -14.73 -11.28 -17.52
N LYS A 157 -15.11 -11.72 -18.72
CA LYS A 157 -14.14 -12.02 -19.77
C LYS A 157 -13.29 -10.79 -20.12
N ARG A 158 -13.93 -9.64 -20.32
CA ARG A 158 -13.27 -8.38 -20.68
C ARG A 158 -12.32 -7.91 -19.58
N VAL A 159 -12.72 -8.02 -18.31
CA VAL A 159 -11.90 -7.69 -17.15
C VAL A 159 -10.72 -8.64 -17.04
N ALA A 160 -10.93 -9.96 -17.19
CA ALA A 160 -9.85 -10.94 -17.18
C ALA A 160 -8.83 -10.71 -18.30
N ASP A 161 -9.30 -10.41 -19.52
CA ASP A 161 -8.43 -10.11 -20.66
C ASP A 161 -7.60 -8.83 -20.41
N GLY A 162 -8.19 -7.81 -19.79
CA GLY A 162 -7.47 -6.60 -19.42
C GLY A 162 -6.39 -6.83 -18.36
N PHE A 163 -6.72 -7.58 -17.31
CA PHE A 163 -5.73 -7.92 -16.29
C PHE A 163 -4.63 -8.85 -16.82
N ARG A 164 -4.94 -9.77 -17.71
CA ARG A 164 -3.92 -10.60 -18.36
C ARG A 164 -2.94 -9.75 -19.16
N GLU A 165 -3.45 -8.80 -19.95
CA GLU A 165 -2.61 -7.87 -20.71
C GLU A 165 -1.70 -7.02 -19.79
N MET A 166 -2.23 -6.54 -18.66
CA MET A 166 -1.44 -5.78 -17.68
C MET A 166 -0.41 -6.66 -16.97
N ALA A 167 -0.77 -7.89 -16.61
CA ALA A 167 0.14 -8.85 -15.98
C ALA A 167 1.29 -9.25 -16.92
N ASP A 168 0.99 -9.50 -18.20
CA ASP A 168 2.01 -9.82 -19.21
C ASP A 168 2.98 -8.64 -19.43
N TYR A 169 2.46 -7.41 -19.42
CA TYR A 169 3.28 -6.21 -19.50
C TYR A 169 4.16 -6.02 -18.25
N ALA A 170 3.64 -6.30 -17.06
CA ALA A 170 4.31 -6.09 -15.78
C ALA A 170 5.40 -7.16 -15.49
N LYS A 171 5.17 -8.39 -15.94
CA LYS A 171 5.97 -9.58 -15.60
C LYS A 171 7.47 -9.44 -15.87
N PRO A 172 7.93 -8.93 -17.05
CA PRO A 172 9.36 -8.76 -17.32
C PRO A 172 10.09 -7.84 -16.34
N GLY A 173 9.38 -6.84 -15.79
CA GLY A 173 9.90 -5.91 -14.80
C GLY A 173 9.77 -6.36 -13.34
N GLY A 174 9.23 -7.57 -13.12
CA GLY A 174 9.02 -8.13 -11.76
C GLY A 174 7.91 -7.45 -10.96
N VAL A 175 7.05 -6.67 -11.62
CA VAL A 175 5.87 -6.05 -11.01
C VAL A 175 4.69 -7.02 -11.05
N VAL A 176 3.87 -7.01 -10.00
CA VAL A 176 2.64 -7.78 -9.92
C VAL A 176 1.45 -6.80 -9.91
N VAL A 177 0.53 -6.98 -10.83
CA VAL A 177 -0.72 -6.22 -10.89
C VAL A 177 -1.70 -6.81 -9.89
N LEU A 178 -2.35 -5.95 -9.12
CA LEU A 178 -3.35 -6.36 -8.14
C LEU A 178 -4.73 -5.89 -8.59
N ILE A 179 -5.72 -6.80 -8.58
CA ILE A 179 -7.11 -6.38 -8.57
C ILE A 179 -7.50 -6.06 -7.13
N GLU A 180 -8.18 -4.93 -6.91
CA GLU A 180 -8.80 -4.65 -5.63
C GLU A 180 -10.21 -5.24 -5.55
N SER A 181 -10.59 -5.77 -4.39
CA SER A 181 -11.99 -6.11 -4.08
C SER A 181 -12.81 -4.83 -3.89
N HIS A 182 -13.37 -4.31 -5.01
CA HIS A 182 -14.03 -3.02 -5.12
C HIS A 182 -15.15 -3.02 -6.17
N GLY A 183 -16.13 -2.12 -6.03
CA GLY A 183 -17.26 -1.99 -6.96
C GLY A 183 -18.09 -3.26 -6.99
N ASP A 184 -18.35 -3.79 -8.20
CA ASP A 184 -19.11 -5.04 -8.35
C ASP A 184 -18.24 -6.32 -8.19
N PHE A 185 -16.92 -6.16 -7.99
CA PHE A 185 -15.97 -7.26 -7.79
C PHE A 185 -15.59 -7.39 -6.31
N VAL A 186 -16.59 -7.61 -5.43
CA VAL A 186 -16.40 -7.71 -3.97
C VAL A 186 -16.66 -9.12 -3.42
N HIS A 187 -17.42 -9.96 -4.13
CA HIS A 187 -17.68 -11.32 -3.69
C HIS A 187 -16.47 -12.22 -3.90
N SER A 188 -16.09 -12.95 -2.86
CA SER A 188 -14.89 -13.80 -2.88
C SER A 188 -14.96 -14.90 -3.94
N ALA A 189 -16.15 -15.41 -4.27
CA ALA A 189 -16.33 -16.39 -5.33
C ALA A 189 -15.99 -15.81 -6.72
N ASP A 190 -16.43 -14.59 -6.99
CA ASP A 190 -16.18 -13.86 -8.24
C ASP A 190 -14.71 -13.54 -8.43
N LEU A 191 -14.08 -13.04 -7.36
CA LEU A 191 -12.66 -12.74 -7.35
C LEU A 191 -11.82 -14.01 -7.56
N ALA A 192 -12.20 -15.14 -6.92
CA ALA A 192 -11.51 -16.40 -7.12
C ALA A 192 -11.64 -16.92 -8.58
N ASP A 193 -12.82 -16.76 -9.20
CA ASP A 193 -13.04 -17.09 -10.61
C ASP A 193 -12.15 -16.21 -11.51
N LEU A 194 -12.16 -14.88 -11.30
CA LEU A 194 -11.37 -13.95 -12.09
C LEU A 194 -9.85 -14.20 -11.95
N LEU A 195 -9.37 -14.41 -10.73
CA LEU A 195 -7.96 -14.72 -10.45
C LEU A 195 -7.54 -16.03 -11.13
N THR A 196 -8.42 -17.01 -11.16
CA THR A 196 -8.20 -18.29 -11.83
C THR A 196 -8.21 -18.13 -13.37
N ARG A 197 -9.10 -17.32 -13.92
CA ARG A 197 -9.18 -17.07 -15.38
C ARG A 197 -7.94 -16.36 -15.91
N VAL A 198 -7.38 -15.41 -15.15
CA VAL A 198 -6.16 -14.70 -15.56
C VAL A 198 -4.93 -15.62 -15.47
N ASP A 199 -4.85 -16.44 -14.43
CA ASP A 199 -3.82 -17.48 -14.22
C ASP A 199 -2.39 -17.00 -14.52
N SER A 200 -1.93 -15.98 -13.79
CA SER A 200 -0.61 -15.39 -13.96
C SER A 200 0.09 -15.15 -12.63
N ASP A 201 1.38 -15.47 -12.54
CA ASP A 201 2.22 -15.14 -11.38
C ASP A 201 2.40 -13.62 -11.18
N ALA A 202 2.14 -12.84 -12.24
CA ALA A 202 2.18 -11.37 -12.21
C ALA A 202 0.80 -10.74 -11.95
N PHE A 203 -0.20 -11.54 -11.51
CA PHE A 203 -1.51 -11.07 -11.12
C PHE A 203 -1.93 -11.64 -9.77
N ALA A 204 -2.48 -10.78 -8.89
CA ALA A 204 -2.88 -11.17 -7.55
C ALA A 204 -3.98 -10.24 -7.01
N LEU A 205 -4.25 -10.31 -5.71
CA LEU A 205 -5.32 -9.59 -5.03
C LEU A 205 -4.76 -8.54 -4.06
N LEU A 206 -5.29 -7.33 -4.14
CA LEU A 206 -5.40 -6.41 -3.03
C LEU A 206 -6.75 -6.68 -2.36
N TRP A 207 -6.72 -7.24 -1.16
CA TRP A 207 -7.95 -7.48 -0.41
C TRP A 207 -8.34 -6.24 0.38
N ASP A 208 -9.32 -5.47 -0.11
CA ASP A 208 -10.05 -4.53 0.71
C ASP A 208 -11.05 -5.31 1.56
N ALA A 209 -10.68 -5.50 2.81
CA ALA A 209 -11.46 -6.33 3.73
C ALA A 209 -12.73 -5.64 4.23
N HIS A 210 -12.82 -4.31 4.10
CA HIS A 210 -14.04 -3.56 4.35
C HIS A 210 -15.11 -3.87 3.30
N HIS A 211 -14.74 -3.86 2.02
CA HIS A 211 -15.70 -4.05 0.93
C HIS A 211 -16.27 -5.47 0.92
N THR A 212 -15.46 -6.49 1.14
CA THR A 212 -15.96 -7.87 1.21
C THR A 212 -16.90 -8.08 2.40
N PHE A 213 -16.66 -7.39 3.52
CA PHE A 213 -17.57 -7.39 4.67
C PHE A 213 -18.83 -6.56 4.43
N ALA A 214 -18.66 -5.29 4.08
CA ALA A 214 -19.76 -4.32 4.04
C ALA A 214 -20.67 -4.47 2.82
N ALA A 215 -20.10 -4.84 1.65
CA ALA A 215 -20.83 -4.97 0.39
C ALA A 215 -21.23 -6.41 0.07
N ALA A 216 -20.32 -7.38 0.29
CA ALA A 216 -20.61 -8.78 0.01
C ALA A 216 -21.21 -9.53 1.21
N GLY A 217 -21.18 -8.98 2.41
CA GLY A 217 -21.70 -9.62 3.63
C GLY A 217 -20.86 -10.82 4.10
N GLU A 218 -19.61 -10.92 3.65
CA GLU A 218 -18.75 -12.06 3.97
C GLU A 218 -17.95 -11.80 5.26
N THR A 219 -17.82 -12.83 6.08
CA THR A 219 -16.90 -12.77 7.23
C THR A 219 -15.43 -12.80 6.75
N PRO A 220 -14.48 -12.24 7.53
CA PRO A 220 -13.07 -12.31 7.19
C PRO A 220 -12.56 -13.75 6.98
N ALA A 221 -13.08 -14.70 7.75
CA ALA A 221 -12.69 -16.11 7.64
C ALA A 221 -13.17 -16.76 6.32
N GLU A 222 -14.41 -16.49 5.91
CA GLU A 222 -14.96 -16.98 4.64
C GLU A 222 -14.20 -16.43 3.43
N THR A 223 -13.96 -15.12 3.42
CA THR A 223 -13.20 -14.47 2.34
C THR A 223 -11.77 -15.00 2.28
N PHE A 224 -11.08 -15.03 3.43
CA PHE A 224 -9.68 -15.47 3.47
C PHE A 224 -9.52 -16.95 3.12
N ALA A 225 -10.47 -17.82 3.49
CA ALA A 225 -10.44 -19.23 3.12
C ALA A 225 -10.44 -19.44 1.59
N LYS A 226 -11.13 -18.57 0.86
CA LYS A 226 -11.19 -18.63 -0.62
C LYS A 226 -10.03 -17.90 -1.29
N LEU A 227 -9.66 -16.72 -0.80
CA LEU A 227 -8.78 -15.79 -1.49
C LEU A 227 -7.37 -15.69 -0.92
N GLY A 228 -7.10 -16.21 0.27
CA GLY A 228 -5.86 -15.98 1.03
C GLY A 228 -4.58 -16.28 0.25
N LYS A 229 -4.57 -17.29 -0.63
CA LYS A 229 -3.40 -17.64 -1.45
C LYS A 229 -3.01 -16.55 -2.46
N TRP A 230 -3.94 -15.68 -2.86
CA TRP A 230 -3.70 -14.58 -3.81
C TRP A 230 -3.48 -13.22 -3.14
N VAL A 231 -3.77 -13.07 -1.84
CA VAL A 231 -3.61 -11.78 -1.16
C VAL A 231 -2.13 -11.37 -1.12
N ARG A 232 -1.83 -10.20 -1.67
CA ARG A 232 -0.49 -9.60 -1.65
C ARG A 232 -0.46 -8.26 -0.96
N HIS A 233 -1.57 -7.54 -0.94
CA HIS A 233 -1.75 -6.28 -0.24
C HIS A 233 -3.14 -6.22 0.38
N THR A 234 -3.36 -5.30 1.34
CA THR A 234 -4.65 -5.20 2.04
C THR A 234 -5.02 -3.75 2.26
N HIS A 235 -6.32 -3.46 2.18
CA HIS A 235 -6.92 -2.25 2.73
C HIS A 235 -7.75 -2.60 3.96
N LEU A 236 -7.48 -1.91 5.06
CA LEU A 236 -8.17 -2.06 6.34
C LEU A 236 -8.68 -0.70 6.77
N LYS A 237 -9.98 -0.61 7.00
CA LYS A 237 -10.68 0.59 7.46
C LYS A 237 -11.93 0.20 8.22
N ASP A 238 -12.43 1.09 9.04
CA ASP A 238 -13.61 0.86 9.88
C ASP A 238 -14.70 1.88 9.57
N SER A 239 -15.95 1.49 9.70
CA SER A 239 -17.08 2.36 9.41
C SER A 239 -18.30 1.95 10.22
N LEU A 240 -19.28 2.83 10.29
CA LEU A 240 -20.62 2.56 10.81
C LEU A 240 -21.61 2.45 9.65
N PRO A 241 -22.62 1.57 9.75
CA PRO A 241 -23.66 1.46 8.73
C PRO A 241 -24.46 2.76 8.65
N ALA A 242 -24.82 3.16 7.43
CA ALA A 242 -25.71 4.28 7.22
C ALA A 242 -27.18 3.85 7.39
N PRO A 243 -28.08 4.78 7.77
CA PRO A 243 -29.51 4.51 7.82
C PRO A 243 -30.12 4.05 6.50
N SER A 244 -29.52 4.43 5.37
CA SER A 244 -29.92 4.00 4.02
C SER A 244 -29.66 2.51 3.75
N GLY A 245 -28.77 1.87 4.52
CA GLY A 245 -28.27 0.53 4.28
C GLY A 245 -27.33 0.39 3.09
N LYS A 246 -27.03 1.49 2.37
CA LYS A 246 -26.08 1.46 1.25
C LYS A 246 -24.65 1.51 1.75
N VAL A 247 -23.78 0.76 1.08
CA VAL A 247 -22.35 0.70 1.42
C VAL A 247 -21.67 2.06 1.20
N ASP A 248 -21.98 2.73 0.10
CA ASP A 248 -21.38 4.02 -0.26
C ASP A 248 -21.77 5.16 0.72
N ASP A 249 -22.85 4.96 1.49
CA ASP A 249 -23.31 5.92 2.48
C ASP A 249 -22.75 5.63 3.91
N ARG A 250 -21.92 4.59 4.07
CA ARG A 250 -21.31 4.27 5.38
C ARG A 250 -20.42 5.41 5.85
N HIS A 251 -20.45 5.66 7.15
CA HIS A 251 -19.61 6.68 7.78
C HIS A 251 -18.30 6.05 8.28
N TYR A 252 -17.16 6.45 7.71
CA TYR A 252 -15.85 5.98 8.15
C TYR A 252 -15.50 6.54 9.52
N VAL A 253 -15.02 5.66 10.40
CA VAL A 253 -14.63 5.98 11.78
C VAL A 253 -13.26 5.40 12.10
N LEU A 254 -12.67 5.88 13.19
CA LEU A 254 -11.39 5.38 13.67
C LEU A 254 -11.47 3.87 13.95
N THR A 255 -10.43 3.14 13.61
CA THR A 255 -10.34 1.68 13.75
C THR A 255 -10.74 1.22 15.16
N GLY A 256 -11.67 0.26 15.22
CA GLY A 256 -12.25 -0.28 16.47
C GLY A 256 -13.42 0.54 17.02
N LYS A 257 -13.93 1.52 16.25
CA LYS A 257 -15.09 2.33 16.61
C LYS A 257 -16.33 2.05 15.78
N GLY A 258 -16.19 1.25 14.70
CA GLY A 258 -17.27 0.83 13.82
C GLY A 258 -17.73 -0.59 14.07
N ASP A 259 -18.42 -1.14 13.08
CA ASP A 259 -18.91 -2.52 13.07
C ASP A 259 -18.07 -3.45 12.18
N VAL A 260 -17.08 -2.91 11.45
CA VAL A 260 -16.20 -3.71 10.61
C VAL A 260 -15.25 -4.52 11.48
N PRO A 261 -15.14 -5.85 11.30
CA PRO A 261 -14.36 -6.72 12.17
C PRO A 261 -12.83 -6.63 11.86
N VAL A 262 -12.26 -5.41 11.91
CA VAL A 262 -10.84 -5.14 11.54
C VAL A 262 -9.87 -6.00 12.35
N LYS A 263 -10.16 -6.26 13.62
CA LYS A 263 -9.35 -7.16 14.46
C LYS A 263 -9.34 -8.58 13.92
N ASP A 264 -10.50 -9.09 13.47
CA ASP A 264 -10.61 -10.44 12.93
C ASP A 264 -9.95 -10.51 11.55
N GLN A 265 -10.08 -9.45 10.72
CA GLN A 265 -9.37 -9.32 9.45
C GLN A 265 -7.84 -9.42 9.64
N ALA A 266 -7.28 -8.65 10.59
CA ALA A 266 -5.87 -8.71 10.93
C ALA A 266 -5.47 -10.11 11.47
N THR A 267 -6.33 -10.74 12.27
CA THR A 267 -6.08 -12.05 12.87
C THR A 267 -6.05 -13.17 11.82
N VAL A 268 -7.00 -13.21 10.88
CA VAL A 268 -7.02 -14.26 9.83
C VAL A 268 -5.83 -14.12 8.88
N LEU A 269 -5.44 -12.89 8.53
CA LEU A 269 -4.25 -12.60 7.75
C LEU A 269 -2.98 -13.12 8.46
N ALA A 270 -2.79 -12.76 9.72
CA ALA A 270 -1.63 -13.18 10.52
C ALA A 270 -1.55 -14.69 10.66
N LYS A 271 -2.64 -15.35 11.04
CA LYS A 271 -2.72 -16.81 11.18
C LYS A 271 -2.56 -17.54 9.86
N GLY A 272 -3.01 -16.96 8.76
CA GLY A 272 -2.84 -17.47 7.40
C GLY A 272 -1.44 -17.26 6.82
N GLY A 273 -0.53 -16.66 7.58
CA GLY A 273 0.86 -16.46 7.18
C GLY A 273 1.10 -15.31 6.21
N TYR A 274 0.18 -14.34 6.15
CA TYR A 274 0.36 -13.13 5.35
C TYR A 274 1.66 -12.39 5.73
N LYS A 275 2.41 -11.97 4.71
CA LYS A 275 3.73 -11.32 4.86
C LYS A 275 3.78 -9.90 4.33
N GLY A 276 2.67 -9.37 3.84
CA GLY A 276 2.56 -7.99 3.37
C GLY A 276 2.27 -7.01 4.51
N TYR A 277 1.89 -5.81 4.12
CA TYR A 277 1.59 -4.73 5.04
C TYR A 277 0.08 -4.66 5.33
N TYR A 278 -0.26 -4.40 6.59
CA TYR A 278 -1.61 -4.09 7.04
C TYR A 278 -1.83 -2.60 6.77
N CYS A 279 -2.42 -2.29 5.61
CA CYS A 279 -2.51 -0.93 5.11
C CYS A 279 -3.80 -0.24 5.57
N TYR A 280 -3.66 0.90 6.21
CA TYR A 280 -4.77 1.78 6.56
C TYR A 280 -5.18 2.60 5.35
N GLU A 281 -6.33 2.31 4.77
CA GLU A 281 -6.92 3.14 3.73
C GLU A 281 -7.95 4.09 4.36
N TRP A 282 -7.46 5.23 4.85
CA TRP A 282 -8.31 6.28 5.38
C TRP A 282 -8.89 7.12 4.25
N GLU A 283 -10.21 7.19 4.16
CA GLU A 283 -10.94 7.73 2.99
C GLU A 283 -11.04 9.28 2.98
N LYS A 284 -10.15 10.00 3.62
CA LYS A 284 -10.18 11.46 3.79
C LYS A 284 -10.33 12.25 2.49
N LYS A 285 -9.74 11.75 1.39
CA LYS A 285 -9.85 12.35 0.05
C LYS A 285 -11.30 12.45 -0.43
N TRP A 286 -12.10 11.42 -0.15
CA TRP A 286 -13.49 11.31 -0.61
C TRP A 286 -14.51 11.69 0.45
N HIS A 287 -14.13 11.64 1.70
CA HIS A 287 -14.94 11.96 2.87
C HIS A 287 -14.27 13.05 3.71
N PRO A 288 -14.35 14.33 3.30
CA PRO A 288 -13.62 15.41 3.97
C PRO A 288 -14.12 15.72 5.38
N ASP A 289 -15.27 15.18 5.78
CA ASP A 289 -15.91 15.34 7.08
C ASP A 289 -15.42 14.37 8.16
N ILE A 290 -14.65 13.32 7.80
CA ILE A 290 -14.08 12.39 8.77
C ILE A 290 -12.83 12.99 9.43
N GLU A 291 -12.34 12.36 10.52
CA GLU A 291 -11.20 12.86 11.29
C GLU A 291 -9.96 13.13 10.42
N GLU A 292 -9.18 14.13 10.83
CA GLU A 292 -7.94 14.51 10.15
C GLU A 292 -6.87 13.41 10.28
N PRO A 293 -5.95 13.27 9.31
CA PRO A 293 -4.90 12.26 9.35
C PRO A 293 -4.01 12.36 10.60
N GLU A 294 -3.87 13.55 11.18
CA GLU A 294 -3.14 13.77 12.44
C GLU A 294 -3.78 13.06 13.64
N VAL A 295 -5.06 12.72 13.56
CA VAL A 295 -5.80 11.93 14.55
C VAL A 295 -5.88 10.47 14.13
N ALA A 296 -6.22 10.21 12.87
CA ALA A 296 -6.50 8.89 12.36
C ALA A 296 -5.25 7.99 12.28
N PHE A 297 -4.12 8.50 11.77
CA PHE A 297 -2.92 7.68 11.59
C PHE A 297 -2.26 7.25 12.90
N PRO A 298 -2.03 8.13 13.91
CA PRO A 298 -1.51 7.66 15.20
C PRO A 298 -2.48 6.70 15.90
N HIS A 299 -3.79 6.89 15.75
CA HIS A 299 -4.77 5.96 16.29
C HIS A 299 -4.64 4.57 15.65
N TYR A 300 -4.59 4.49 14.31
CA TYR A 300 -4.44 3.23 13.60
C TYR A 300 -3.13 2.52 13.99
N ALA A 301 -2.00 3.24 13.99
CA ALA A 301 -0.71 2.64 14.34
C ALA A 301 -0.73 1.98 15.72
N ARG A 302 -1.34 2.64 16.72
CA ARG A 302 -1.50 2.08 18.07
C ARG A 302 -2.43 0.87 18.08
N VAL A 303 -3.66 1.01 17.56
CA VAL A 303 -4.69 -0.05 17.62
C VAL A 303 -4.28 -1.27 16.80
N MET A 304 -3.76 -1.06 15.60
CA MET A 304 -3.28 -2.16 14.76
C MET A 304 -2.07 -2.85 15.38
N GLY A 305 -1.17 -2.12 16.03
CA GLY A 305 -0.06 -2.70 16.80
C GLY A 305 -0.56 -3.64 17.90
N GLU A 306 -1.61 -3.25 18.63
CA GLU A 306 -2.26 -4.09 19.65
C GLU A 306 -2.90 -5.36 19.04
N TYR A 307 -3.60 -5.22 17.88
CA TYR A 307 -4.21 -6.35 17.18
C TYR A 307 -3.17 -7.34 16.66
N LEU A 308 -2.11 -6.83 16.07
CA LEU A 308 -1.00 -7.65 15.54
C LEU A 308 -0.24 -8.38 16.64
N ALA A 309 0.04 -7.70 17.77
CA ALA A 309 0.64 -8.32 18.93
C ALA A 309 -0.23 -9.47 19.47
N ALA A 310 -1.54 -9.26 19.60
CA ALA A 310 -2.50 -10.28 20.01
C ALA A 310 -2.58 -11.46 19.04
N ALA A 311 -2.36 -11.21 17.74
CA ALA A 311 -2.30 -12.24 16.70
C ALA A 311 -0.92 -12.93 16.59
N GLY A 312 0.06 -12.56 17.42
CA GLY A 312 1.40 -13.17 17.46
C GLY A 312 2.39 -12.60 16.44
N VAL A 313 2.06 -11.51 15.75
CA VAL A 313 2.97 -10.79 14.85
C VAL A 313 3.94 -9.96 15.71
N ARG A 314 5.22 -9.98 15.35
CA ARG A 314 6.26 -9.21 16.05
C ARG A 314 6.80 -8.10 15.17
N PRO A 315 7.17 -6.94 15.74
CA PRO A 315 7.92 -5.92 15.04
C PRO A 315 9.27 -6.47 14.53
N ALA A 316 9.64 -6.13 13.29
CA ALA A 316 10.87 -6.57 12.63
C ALA A 316 11.86 -5.44 12.39
#